data_2d9e240dc18346c930caf1cf221aaaef
#
_entry.id   2d9e240dc18346c930caf1cf221aaaef
#
_cell.length_a   1.000
_cell.length_b   1.000
_cell.length_c   1.000
_cell.angle_alpha   90.00
_cell.angle_beta   90.00
_cell.angle_gamma   90.00
#
_symmetry.space_group_name_H-M   'P 1'
#
loop_
_entity.id
_entity.type
_entity.pdbx_description
1 polymer ?
#
loop_
_entity_poly.entity_id
_entity_poly.type
_entity_poly.pdbx_seq_one_letter_code
_entity_poly.pdbx_strand_id
1 'polypeptide(L)'
;CEIFALGPARTPGNGVFRDIYEVLPGHYLSFADGILKDHCYWNVKSQPHEDSREETVEKTAWLLEDSIKRQMESEETISTFLSGGVDSSLVTAVCADALREKGERLQTFSFDFEGNRQYFQANAFQPSQDRPWVEQMVTYCGSEHRYLECSNEKLAEYLYKAVDARCLPCMADVESSMLYFCSQVSQYSKAALTGECADEIFGGYPWFHKKEAFETDGFPWSADQSVRQSLLQEKWIRKLPMKEYAEEAYEKAVRETPCCTEDSPVEKRRREIAYLNLKWFMATLLDRMERTSTWYGLSARVPIADYRIIEYVWNVPWSVKCEDGITKALLRRAGKGKVPDEVLWRKKSPYPKTYNPQYEALLADRLREEVLQDTSAPIRAFLDRKKAERFLNSPKDYGKPWYGQLMAGPQMIAYVLQINYWMKKYQIQIKL
;
A
#
# COMPACT_ATOMS: atom_id res chain seq x y z
N CYS A 1 -8.38 12.72 -16.09
CA CYS A 1 -7.52 13.58 -15.28
C CYS A 1 -6.96 12.81 -14.07
N GLU A 2 -7.81 12.26 -13.23
CA GLU A 2 -7.45 11.58 -11.97
C GLU A 2 -6.33 10.53 -12.12
N ILE A 3 -6.42 9.63 -13.11
CA ILE A 3 -5.43 8.57 -13.37
C ILE A 3 -4.01 9.13 -13.59
N PHE A 4 -3.89 10.27 -14.26
CA PHE A 4 -2.60 10.91 -14.48
C PHE A 4 -2.18 11.86 -13.35
N ALA A 5 -3.14 12.45 -12.65
CA ALA A 5 -2.87 13.36 -11.53
C ALA A 5 -2.49 12.61 -10.24
N LEU A 6 -3.25 11.56 -9.88
CA LEU A 6 -3.11 10.86 -8.60
C LEU A 6 -2.42 9.49 -8.72
N GLY A 7 -2.24 8.97 -9.95
CA GLY A 7 -1.70 7.62 -10.16
C GLY A 7 -2.69 6.54 -9.70
N PRO A 8 -2.26 5.52 -8.90
CA PRO A 8 -3.14 4.45 -8.44
C PRO A 8 -4.12 4.85 -7.34
N ALA A 9 -3.97 6.02 -6.72
CA ALA A 9 -4.93 6.54 -5.74
C ALA A 9 -6.23 6.99 -6.40
N ARG A 10 -7.31 7.01 -5.62
CA ARG A 10 -8.64 7.48 -6.04
C ARG A 10 -9.15 8.53 -5.08
N THR A 11 -9.88 9.48 -5.62
CA THR A 11 -10.56 10.48 -4.82
C THR A 11 -11.66 9.81 -4.00
N PRO A 12 -11.62 9.89 -2.66
CA PRO A 12 -12.64 9.28 -1.81
C PRO A 12 -14.05 9.71 -2.20
N GLY A 13 -14.97 8.75 -2.32
CA GLY A 13 -16.35 8.97 -2.74
C GLY A 13 -16.59 8.93 -4.24
N ASN A 14 -15.54 9.07 -5.07
CA ASN A 14 -15.69 9.00 -6.51
C ASN A 14 -15.67 7.55 -7.01
N GLY A 15 -16.68 7.18 -7.78
CA GLY A 15 -16.60 6.01 -8.63
C GLY A 15 -15.85 6.35 -9.93
N VAL A 16 -15.28 5.33 -10.57
CA VAL A 16 -14.59 5.52 -11.85
C VAL A 16 -15.55 5.39 -13.03
N PHE A 17 -16.60 4.63 -12.85
CA PHE A 17 -17.64 4.44 -13.86
C PHE A 17 -18.80 5.40 -13.59
N ARG A 18 -19.42 5.83 -14.69
CA ARG A 18 -20.55 6.73 -14.63
C ARG A 18 -21.67 6.16 -13.75
N ASP A 19 -22.25 7.02 -12.90
CA ASP A 19 -23.36 6.70 -11.99
C ASP A 19 -23.02 5.65 -10.90
N ILE A 20 -21.73 5.39 -10.68
CA ILE A 20 -21.22 4.56 -9.58
C ILE A 20 -20.42 5.44 -8.62
N TYR A 21 -20.78 5.40 -7.35
CA TYR A 21 -20.13 6.16 -6.29
C TYR A 21 -19.68 5.24 -5.17
N GLU A 22 -18.67 5.65 -4.44
CA GLU A 22 -18.17 4.95 -3.27
C GLU A 22 -18.88 5.44 -2.00
N VAL A 23 -19.29 4.52 -1.12
CA VAL A 23 -19.65 4.86 0.25
C VAL A 23 -18.36 5.06 1.03
N LEU A 24 -18.16 6.24 1.61
CA LEU A 24 -16.93 6.57 2.33
C LEU A 24 -16.71 5.65 3.55
N PRO A 25 -15.46 5.32 3.89
CA PRO A 25 -15.15 4.65 5.15
C PRO A 25 -15.71 5.41 6.34
N GLY A 26 -16.36 4.69 7.28
CA GLY A 26 -17.04 5.30 8.43
C GLY A 26 -18.40 5.90 8.11
N HIS A 27 -18.97 5.62 6.93
CA HIS A 27 -20.28 6.07 6.51
C HIS A 27 -21.23 4.91 6.23
N TYR A 28 -22.52 5.17 6.33
CA TYR A 28 -23.56 4.30 5.79
C TYR A 28 -24.63 5.11 5.07
N LEU A 29 -25.31 4.46 4.13
CA LEU A 29 -26.41 5.06 3.39
C LEU A 29 -27.74 4.55 3.92
N SER A 30 -28.72 5.45 4.07
CA SER A 30 -30.12 5.09 4.31
C SER A 30 -30.96 5.49 3.11
N PHE A 31 -31.88 4.63 2.68
CA PHE A 31 -32.82 4.91 1.59
C PHE A 31 -34.26 4.72 2.10
N ALA A 32 -35.04 5.80 2.11
CA ALA A 32 -36.44 5.77 2.46
C ALA A 32 -37.21 6.84 1.65
N ASP A 33 -38.41 6.52 1.24
CA ASP A 33 -39.31 7.44 0.49
C ASP A 33 -38.66 8.08 -0.75
N GLY A 34 -37.83 7.33 -1.46
CA GLY A 34 -37.10 7.80 -2.64
C GLY A 34 -35.91 8.71 -2.36
N ILE A 35 -35.57 8.94 -1.10
CA ILE A 35 -34.48 9.80 -0.67
C ILE A 35 -33.31 8.95 -0.15
N LEU A 36 -32.13 9.18 -0.75
CA LEU A 36 -30.87 8.61 -0.27
C LEU A 36 -30.17 9.61 0.64
N LYS A 37 -29.79 9.16 1.87
CA LYS A 37 -29.03 9.98 2.82
C LYS A 37 -27.74 9.29 3.20
N ASP A 38 -26.65 10.05 3.21
CA ASP A 38 -25.33 9.65 3.70
C ASP A 38 -25.16 10.05 5.16
N HIS A 39 -24.68 9.12 5.99
CA HIS A 39 -24.49 9.30 7.42
C HIS A 39 -23.05 8.89 7.81
N CYS A 40 -22.28 9.84 8.32
CA CYS A 40 -21.00 9.58 8.95
C CYS A 40 -21.23 9.08 10.38
N TYR A 41 -20.90 7.81 10.66
CA TYR A 41 -20.97 7.23 12.01
C TYR A 41 -19.62 7.16 12.70
N TRP A 42 -18.53 7.23 11.93
CA TRP A 42 -17.17 7.19 12.44
C TRP A 42 -16.23 8.11 11.65
N ASN A 43 -15.42 8.85 12.35
CA ASN A 43 -14.22 9.52 11.84
C ASN A 43 -13.24 9.67 12.99
N VAL A 44 -11.96 9.71 12.70
CA VAL A 44 -10.91 9.94 13.70
C VAL A 44 -11.13 11.31 14.37
N LYS A 45 -10.90 11.36 15.70
CA LYS A 45 -11.07 12.57 16.51
C LYS A 45 -9.76 12.90 17.21
N SER A 46 -9.36 14.16 17.13
CA SER A 46 -8.21 14.66 17.86
C SER A 46 -8.60 15.09 19.28
N GLN A 47 -7.86 14.59 20.24
CA GLN A 47 -8.00 14.91 21.67
C GLN A 47 -6.64 14.82 22.36
N PRO A 48 -6.44 15.47 23.52
CA PRO A 48 -5.24 15.30 24.32
C PRO A 48 -4.99 13.83 24.65
N HIS A 49 -3.72 13.44 24.69
CA HIS A 49 -3.29 12.12 25.12
C HIS A 49 -2.90 12.20 26.61
N GLU A 50 -3.61 11.46 27.45
CA GLU A 50 -3.46 11.55 28.92
C GLU A 50 -2.68 10.39 29.51
N ASP A 51 -2.58 9.25 28.79
CA ASP A 51 -1.88 8.07 29.29
C ASP A 51 -0.36 8.33 29.36
N SER A 52 0.28 7.85 30.41
CA SER A 52 1.74 7.82 30.52
C SER A 52 2.36 7.00 29.37
N ARG A 53 3.67 7.12 29.18
CA ARG A 53 4.39 6.37 28.17
C ARG A 53 4.24 4.85 28.37
N GLU A 54 4.35 4.37 29.59
CA GLU A 54 4.22 2.97 29.97
C GLU A 54 2.79 2.46 29.69
N GLU A 55 1.77 3.18 30.14
CA GLU A 55 0.37 2.86 29.85
C GLU A 55 0.06 2.88 28.35
N THR A 56 0.67 3.81 27.62
CA THR A 56 0.54 3.88 26.16
C THR A 56 1.08 2.62 25.47
N VAL A 57 2.23 2.13 25.89
CA VAL A 57 2.83 0.89 25.35
C VAL A 57 1.97 -0.31 25.70
N GLU A 58 1.53 -0.45 26.95
CA GLU A 58 0.70 -1.57 27.42
C GLU A 58 -0.66 -1.60 26.70
N LYS A 59 -1.33 -0.46 26.59
CA LYS A 59 -2.62 -0.36 25.90
C LYS A 59 -2.50 -0.62 24.39
N THR A 60 -1.42 -0.15 23.78
CA THR A 60 -1.13 -0.45 22.36
C THR A 60 -0.90 -1.96 22.18
N ALA A 61 -0.13 -2.60 23.05
CA ALA A 61 0.13 -4.03 23.00
C ALA A 61 -1.18 -4.83 23.15
N TRP A 62 -2.01 -4.45 24.12
CA TRP A 62 -3.32 -5.09 24.33
C TRP A 62 -4.26 -4.93 23.12
N LEU A 63 -4.37 -3.72 22.56
CA LEU A 63 -5.21 -3.46 21.38
C LEU A 63 -4.76 -4.28 20.16
N LEU A 64 -3.45 -4.38 19.93
CA LEU A 64 -2.89 -5.19 18.85
C LEU A 64 -3.19 -6.67 19.04
N GLU A 65 -2.93 -7.20 20.24
CA GLU A 65 -3.18 -8.61 20.54
C GLU A 65 -4.67 -8.96 20.45
N ASP A 66 -5.56 -8.12 21.01
CA ASP A 66 -7.02 -8.30 20.94
C ASP A 66 -7.53 -8.26 19.49
N SER A 67 -7.08 -7.29 18.70
CA SER A 67 -7.48 -7.21 17.29
C SER A 67 -7.01 -8.41 16.48
N ILE A 68 -5.76 -8.84 16.66
CA ILE A 68 -5.23 -10.02 15.97
C ILE A 68 -6.06 -11.26 16.33
N LYS A 69 -6.29 -11.51 17.64
CA LYS A 69 -7.06 -12.67 18.11
C LYS A 69 -8.50 -12.65 17.59
N ARG A 70 -9.18 -11.50 17.58
CA ARG A 70 -10.53 -11.36 17.00
C ARG A 70 -10.56 -11.69 15.52
N GLN A 71 -9.54 -11.28 14.78
CA GLN A 71 -9.46 -11.55 13.34
C GLN A 71 -8.96 -12.97 13.03
N MET A 72 -8.54 -13.74 14.03
CA MET A 72 -8.28 -15.17 13.89
C MET A 72 -9.56 -16.03 13.94
N GLU A 73 -10.68 -15.49 14.39
CA GLU A 73 -11.94 -16.24 14.43
C GLU A 73 -12.35 -16.66 13.03
N SER A 74 -12.33 -17.96 12.75
CA SER A 74 -12.63 -18.55 11.45
C SER A 74 -12.93 -20.04 11.63
N GLU A 75 -13.84 -20.55 10.80
CA GLU A 75 -14.04 -22.00 10.63
C GLU A 75 -13.01 -22.63 9.68
N GLU A 76 -12.27 -21.78 8.95
CA GLU A 76 -11.29 -22.17 7.96
C GLU A 76 -9.85 -22.06 8.48
N THR A 77 -8.94 -22.75 7.82
CA THR A 77 -7.51 -22.69 8.14
C THR A 77 -6.98 -21.25 8.00
N ILE A 78 -6.32 -20.78 9.06
CA ILE A 78 -5.71 -19.46 9.14
C ILE A 78 -4.25 -19.55 8.76
N SER A 79 -3.78 -18.53 8.05
CA SER A 79 -2.37 -18.33 7.73
C SER A 79 -1.93 -16.88 7.98
N THR A 80 -0.64 -16.61 7.89
CA THR A 80 -0.11 -15.24 7.92
C THR A 80 0.88 -15.00 6.80
N PHE A 81 0.94 -13.73 6.34
CA PHE A 81 2.02 -13.26 5.47
C PHE A 81 3.20 -12.81 6.34
N LEU A 82 4.35 -13.44 6.15
CA LEU A 82 5.54 -13.23 6.97
C LEU A 82 6.69 -12.69 6.12
N SER A 83 7.05 -11.43 6.30
CA SER A 83 8.17 -10.78 5.60
C SER A 83 9.43 -10.65 6.46
N GLY A 84 9.38 -11.08 7.74
CA GLY A 84 10.47 -10.86 8.68
C GLY A 84 10.63 -9.39 9.13
N GLY A 85 9.72 -8.49 8.75
CA GLY A 85 9.59 -7.15 9.32
C GLY A 85 8.81 -7.17 10.62
N VAL A 86 8.95 -6.14 11.47
CA VAL A 86 8.30 -6.09 12.79
C VAL A 86 6.79 -6.29 12.72
N ASP A 87 6.13 -5.71 11.72
CA ASP A 87 4.67 -5.70 11.56
C ASP A 87 4.11 -7.10 11.36
N SER A 88 4.58 -7.78 10.31
CA SER A 88 4.19 -9.16 9.99
C SER A 88 4.65 -10.16 11.04
N SER A 89 5.81 -9.92 11.66
CA SER A 89 6.35 -10.79 12.70
C SER A 89 5.51 -10.75 13.97
N LEU A 90 5.02 -9.56 14.37
CA LEU A 90 4.13 -9.42 15.52
C LEU A 90 2.79 -10.14 15.28
N VAL A 91 2.16 -9.92 14.12
CA VAL A 91 0.92 -10.62 13.76
C VAL A 91 1.14 -12.13 13.76
N THR A 92 2.22 -12.61 13.15
CA THR A 92 2.56 -14.04 13.08
C THR A 92 2.81 -14.64 14.45
N ALA A 93 3.54 -13.96 15.33
CA ALA A 93 3.84 -14.45 16.68
C ALA A 93 2.58 -14.60 17.53
N VAL A 94 1.68 -13.61 17.53
CA VAL A 94 0.41 -13.69 18.25
C VAL A 94 -0.47 -14.81 17.71
N CYS A 95 -0.55 -14.97 16.38
CA CYS A 95 -1.30 -16.07 15.77
C CYS A 95 -0.70 -17.44 16.13
N ALA A 96 0.63 -17.58 16.10
CA ALA A 96 1.31 -18.82 16.42
C ALA A 96 1.11 -19.22 17.88
N ASP A 97 1.18 -18.27 18.81
CA ASP A 97 0.93 -18.53 20.25
C ASP A 97 -0.50 -19.00 20.48
N ALA A 98 -1.50 -18.31 19.89
CA ALA A 98 -2.89 -18.66 20.05
C ALA A 98 -3.25 -20.04 19.45
N LEU A 99 -2.63 -20.44 18.33
CA LEU A 99 -2.83 -21.77 17.74
C LEU A 99 -2.09 -22.86 18.54
N ARG A 100 -0.89 -22.55 19.05
CA ARG A 100 -0.12 -23.48 19.91
C ARG A 100 -0.88 -23.84 21.18
N GLU A 101 -1.62 -22.92 21.78
CA GLU A 101 -2.51 -23.18 22.92
C GLU A 101 -3.62 -24.21 22.59
N LYS A 102 -4.00 -24.30 21.31
CA LYS A 102 -4.97 -25.27 20.78
C LYS A 102 -4.31 -26.57 20.28
N GLY A 103 -2.98 -26.69 20.36
CA GLY A 103 -2.23 -27.82 19.80
C GLY A 103 -2.08 -27.78 18.26
N GLU A 104 -2.33 -26.62 17.63
CA GLU A 104 -2.28 -26.42 16.18
C GLU A 104 -1.00 -25.68 15.78
N ARG A 105 -0.63 -25.81 14.50
CA ARG A 105 0.50 -25.10 13.92
C ARG A 105 0.03 -24.06 12.90
N LEU A 106 0.60 -22.86 12.98
CA LEU A 106 0.32 -21.79 12.05
C LEU A 106 0.99 -22.06 10.69
N GLN A 107 0.25 -21.87 9.62
CA GLN A 107 0.81 -21.78 8.26
C GLN A 107 1.27 -20.35 7.97
N THR A 108 2.48 -20.20 7.41
CA THR A 108 3.04 -18.89 7.08
C THR A 108 3.55 -18.87 5.65
N PHE A 109 3.44 -17.71 4.98
CA PHE A 109 3.88 -17.51 3.62
C PHE A 109 4.77 -16.29 3.50
N SER A 110 5.88 -16.41 2.77
CA SER A 110 6.69 -15.27 2.36
C SER A 110 6.80 -15.18 0.84
N PHE A 111 7.00 -13.98 0.35
CA PHE A 111 6.97 -13.63 -1.06
C PHE A 111 8.34 -13.13 -1.52
N ASP A 112 8.79 -13.62 -2.67
CA ASP A 112 10.02 -13.16 -3.33
C ASP A 112 9.90 -13.31 -4.85
N PHE A 113 10.91 -12.90 -5.58
CA PHE A 113 10.97 -12.97 -7.03
C PHE A 113 12.14 -13.83 -7.46
N GLU A 114 11.95 -14.59 -8.54
CA GLU A 114 12.99 -15.43 -9.12
C GLU A 114 14.22 -14.60 -9.49
N GLY A 115 15.39 -15.11 -9.12
CA GLY A 115 16.67 -14.45 -9.36
C GLY A 115 17.04 -13.36 -8.35
N ASN A 116 16.15 -12.98 -7.42
CA ASN A 116 16.48 -11.95 -6.44
C ASN A 116 17.73 -12.27 -5.61
N ARG A 117 17.99 -13.53 -5.30
CA ARG A 117 19.23 -13.92 -4.62
C ARG A 117 20.50 -13.51 -5.39
N GLN A 118 20.44 -13.53 -6.73
CA GLN A 118 21.56 -13.18 -7.61
C GLN A 118 21.64 -11.67 -7.86
N TYR A 119 20.49 -11.02 -8.08
CA TYR A 119 20.42 -9.63 -8.54
C TYR A 119 20.21 -8.62 -7.41
N PHE A 120 19.96 -9.07 -6.18
CA PHE A 120 19.75 -8.17 -5.05
C PHE A 120 20.93 -7.24 -4.84
N GLN A 121 20.64 -5.95 -4.73
CA GLN A 121 21.59 -4.92 -4.37
C GLN A 121 21.08 -4.18 -3.14
N ALA A 122 21.84 -4.24 -2.05
CA ALA A 122 21.53 -3.51 -0.83
C ALA A 122 21.50 -2.00 -1.09
N ASN A 123 20.50 -1.34 -0.52
CA ASN A 123 20.35 0.11 -0.63
C ASN A 123 19.84 0.69 0.69
N ALA A 124 19.71 2.01 0.76
CA ALA A 124 19.29 2.70 1.98
C ALA A 124 17.90 2.25 2.49
N PHE A 125 16.99 1.81 1.58
CA PHE A 125 15.64 1.38 1.92
C PHE A 125 15.56 -0.12 2.23
N GLN A 126 16.36 -0.94 1.54
CA GLN A 126 16.44 -2.38 1.76
C GLN A 126 17.91 -2.79 1.96
N PRO A 127 18.41 -2.74 3.20
CA PRO A 127 19.82 -2.99 3.51
C PRO A 127 20.19 -4.47 3.50
N SER A 128 19.21 -5.37 3.57
CA SER A 128 19.41 -6.84 3.58
C SER A 128 18.22 -7.53 2.91
N GLN A 129 18.42 -8.75 2.44
CA GLN A 129 17.36 -9.66 2.02
C GLN A 129 16.46 -10.00 3.22
N ASP A 130 15.19 -10.32 2.97
CA ASP A 130 14.21 -10.62 4.02
C ASP A 130 14.33 -12.05 4.54
N ARG A 131 14.79 -12.99 3.72
CA ARG A 131 14.82 -14.42 3.99
C ARG A 131 15.43 -14.82 5.34
N PRO A 132 16.60 -14.32 5.77
CA PRO A 132 17.17 -14.68 7.07
C PRO A 132 16.26 -14.33 8.24
N TRP A 133 15.55 -13.22 8.14
CA TRP A 133 14.60 -12.77 9.14
C TRP A 133 13.32 -13.59 9.17
N VAL A 134 12.87 -14.02 7.99
CA VAL A 134 11.76 -14.99 7.87
C VAL A 134 12.15 -16.31 8.52
N GLU A 135 13.33 -16.87 8.23
CA GLU A 135 13.83 -18.13 8.81
C GLU A 135 13.90 -18.07 10.34
N GLN A 136 14.37 -16.94 10.89
CA GLN A 136 14.40 -16.71 12.33
C GLN A 136 12.98 -16.74 12.93
N MET A 137 12.03 -16.07 12.32
CA MET A 137 10.63 -16.05 12.79
C MET A 137 9.95 -17.41 12.63
N VAL A 138 10.19 -18.13 11.54
CA VAL A 138 9.67 -19.49 11.33
C VAL A 138 10.13 -20.42 12.45
N THR A 139 11.41 -20.35 12.80
CA THR A 139 11.99 -21.13 13.90
C THR A 139 11.39 -20.73 15.24
N TYR A 140 11.28 -19.43 15.51
CA TYR A 140 10.73 -18.89 16.76
C TYR A 140 9.27 -19.29 16.98
N CYS A 141 8.44 -19.12 15.94
CA CYS A 141 7.02 -19.44 15.99
C CYS A 141 6.73 -20.95 15.86
N GLY A 142 7.67 -21.77 15.38
CA GLY A 142 7.44 -23.17 15.05
C GLY A 142 6.42 -23.37 13.93
N SER A 143 6.29 -22.41 13.02
CA SER A 143 5.28 -22.40 11.97
C SER A 143 5.62 -23.34 10.80
N GLU A 144 4.59 -23.76 10.05
CA GLU A 144 4.76 -24.44 8.76
C GLU A 144 4.88 -23.37 7.66
N HIS A 145 6.07 -23.23 7.07
CA HIS A 145 6.37 -22.11 6.19
C HIS A 145 6.51 -22.51 4.72
N ARG A 146 6.00 -21.64 3.83
CA ARG A 146 6.18 -21.76 2.38
C ARG A 146 6.74 -20.47 1.80
N TYR A 147 7.87 -20.60 1.08
CA TYR A 147 8.43 -19.54 0.26
C TYR A 147 7.77 -19.58 -1.13
N LEU A 148 7.14 -18.47 -1.53
CA LEU A 148 6.52 -18.33 -2.83
C LEU A 148 7.36 -17.37 -3.67
N GLU A 149 7.74 -17.81 -4.87
CA GLU A 149 8.54 -17.03 -5.81
C GLU A 149 7.73 -16.75 -7.09
N CYS A 150 7.84 -15.53 -7.61
CA CYS A 150 7.19 -15.09 -8.83
C CYS A 150 8.23 -14.87 -9.92
N SER A 151 8.07 -15.52 -11.10
CA SER A 151 8.92 -15.26 -12.26
C SER A 151 8.54 -13.93 -12.94
N ASN A 152 9.47 -13.39 -13.74
CA ASN A 152 9.22 -12.18 -14.52
C ASN A 152 8.04 -12.34 -15.49
N GLU A 153 7.89 -13.51 -16.11
CA GLU A 153 6.82 -13.83 -17.06
C GLU A 153 5.48 -13.88 -16.35
N LYS A 154 5.42 -14.51 -15.16
CA LYS A 154 4.21 -14.55 -14.33
C LYS A 154 3.83 -13.16 -13.83
N LEU A 155 4.81 -12.38 -13.38
CA LEU A 155 4.60 -11.01 -12.95
C LEU A 155 3.98 -10.16 -14.07
N ALA A 156 4.50 -10.29 -15.30
CA ALA A 156 4.00 -9.59 -16.47
C ALA A 156 2.64 -10.14 -16.96
N GLU A 157 2.37 -11.45 -16.83
CA GLU A 157 1.06 -12.05 -17.13
C GLU A 157 -0.02 -11.50 -16.19
N TYR A 158 0.30 -11.40 -14.89
CA TYR A 158 -0.64 -10.91 -13.89
C TYR A 158 -0.88 -9.40 -13.93
N LEU A 159 -0.10 -8.66 -14.71
CA LEU A 159 -0.25 -7.21 -14.85
C LEU A 159 -1.66 -6.80 -15.29
N TYR A 160 -2.23 -7.51 -16.24
CA TYR A 160 -3.59 -7.25 -16.75
C TYR A 160 -4.67 -7.88 -15.87
N LYS A 161 -4.40 -9.05 -15.28
CA LYS A 161 -5.31 -9.66 -14.31
C LYS A 161 -5.53 -8.78 -13.08
N ALA A 162 -4.50 -8.01 -12.67
CA ALA A 162 -4.64 -7.04 -11.58
C ALA A 162 -5.60 -5.90 -11.97
N VAL A 163 -5.57 -5.43 -13.23
CA VAL A 163 -6.56 -4.49 -13.74
C VAL A 163 -7.96 -5.09 -13.72
N ASP A 164 -8.09 -6.38 -14.04
CA ASP A 164 -9.38 -7.07 -14.01
C ASP A 164 -9.94 -7.16 -12.59
N ALA A 165 -9.10 -7.55 -11.63
CA ALA A 165 -9.49 -7.65 -10.22
C ALA A 165 -9.90 -6.29 -9.63
N ARG A 166 -9.21 -5.22 -10.05
CA ARG A 166 -9.45 -3.86 -9.57
C ARG A 166 -10.49 -3.08 -10.36
N CYS A 167 -10.77 -3.48 -11.60
CA CYS A 167 -11.53 -2.73 -12.61
C CYS A 167 -10.86 -1.41 -13.03
N LEU A 168 -9.59 -1.19 -12.72
CA LEU A 168 -8.83 0.05 -12.89
C LEU A 168 -7.35 -0.21 -13.10
N PRO A 169 -6.60 0.75 -13.72
CA PRO A 169 -5.16 0.78 -13.59
C PRO A 169 -4.75 0.90 -12.11
N CYS A 170 -3.73 0.18 -11.71
CA CYS A 170 -3.40 -0.02 -10.30
C CYS A 170 -1.88 0.15 -10.01
N MET A 171 -1.40 -0.36 -8.88
CA MET A 171 0.01 -0.20 -8.48
C MET A 171 0.97 -1.11 -9.27
N ALA A 172 0.77 -1.23 -10.59
CA ALA A 172 1.63 -1.96 -11.50
C ALA A 172 2.02 -3.37 -10.99
N ASP A 173 3.32 -3.70 -10.99
CA ASP A 173 3.85 -4.98 -10.55
C ASP A 173 3.71 -5.24 -9.03
N VAL A 174 3.58 -4.20 -8.22
CA VAL A 174 3.29 -4.33 -6.78
C VAL A 174 1.95 -5.02 -6.56
N GLU A 175 0.94 -4.66 -7.35
CA GLU A 175 -0.40 -5.24 -7.26
C GLU A 175 -0.51 -6.56 -8.01
N SER A 176 0.11 -6.68 -9.18
CA SER A 176 0.12 -7.94 -9.93
C SER A 176 0.87 -9.06 -9.21
N SER A 177 1.97 -8.75 -8.51
CA SER A 177 2.64 -9.74 -7.66
C SER A 177 1.79 -10.17 -6.49
N MET A 178 1.11 -9.24 -5.80
CA MET A 178 0.21 -9.57 -4.71
C MET A 178 -0.93 -10.47 -5.19
N LEU A 179 -1.51 -10.16 -6.35
CA LEU A 179 -2.55 -11.01 -6.95
C LEU A 179 -2.04 -12.42 -7.24
N TYR A 180 -0.82 -12.54 -7.78
CA TYR A 180 -0.19 -13.85 -8.00
C TYR A 180 0.01 -14.59 -6.67
N PHE A 181 0.59 -13.96 -5.65
CA PHE A 181 0.81 -14.60 -4.36
C PHE A 181 -0.50 -15.01 -3.68
N CYS A 182 -1.54 -14.17 -3.74
CA CYS A 182 -2.86 -14.54 -3.24
C CYS A 182 -3.44 -15.76 -3.97
N SER A 183 -3.19 -15.92 -5.28
CA SER A 183 -3.59 -17.12 -6.03
C SER A 183 -2.90 -18.39 -5.54
N GLN A 184 -1.66 -18.27 -5.08
CA GLN A 184 -0.92 -19.41 -4.53
C GLN A 184 -1.37 -19.73 -3.10
N VAL A 185 -1.51 -18.72 -2.25
CA VAL A 185 -1.94 -18.89 -0.85
C VAL A 185 -3.34 -19.47 -0.75
N SER A 186 -4.27 -19.05 -1.63
CA SER A 186 -5.65 -19.54 -1.64
C SER A 186 -5.81 -21.05 -1.85
N GLN A 187 -4.76 -21.72 -2.33
CA GLN A 187 -4.70 -23.17 -2.49
C GLN A 187 -4.49 -23.90 -1.14
N TYR A 188 -4.02 -23.20 -0.11
CA TYR A 188 -3.67 -23.77 1.19
C TYR A 188 -4.50 -23.19 2.32
N SER A 189 -4.98 -21.96 2.19
CA SER A 189 -5.69 -21.25 3.25
C SER A 189 -6.81 -20.40 2.67
N LYS A 190 -7.88 -20.21 3.43
CA LYS A 190 -9.01 -19.34 3.07
C LYS A 190 -8.97 -17.99 3.78
N ALA A 191 -8.18 -17.89 4.85
CA ALA A 191 -7.98 -16.67 5.60
C ALA A 191 -6.49 -16.42 5.87
N ALA A 192 -5.99 -15.22 5.60
CA ALA A 192 -4.62 -14.83 5.87
C ALA A 192 -4.57 -13.49 6.60
N LEU A 193 -3.86 -13.43 7.73
CA LEU A 193 -3.63 -12.17 8.45
C LEU A 193 -2.33 -11.53 7.96
N THR A 194 -2.34 -10.21 7.85
CA THR A 194 -1.20 -9.44 7.35
C THR A 194 -0.78 -8.34 8.34
N GLY A 195 0.47 -7.90 8.25
CA GLY A 195 1.00 -6.77 9.01
C GLY A 195 0.81 -5.42 8.31
N GLU A 196 -0.06 -5.31 7.31
CA GLU A 196 -0.30 -4.04 6.61
C GLU A 196 -0.90 -2.98 7.54
N CYS A 197 -0.81 -1.73 7.12
CA CYS A 197 -1.25 -0.51 7.83
C CYS A 197 -0.41 -0.11 9.05
N ALA A 198 0.59 -0.88 9.45
CA ALA A 198 1.47 -0.49 10.54
C ALA A 198 2.32 0.76 10.22
N ASP A 199 2.76 0.89 8.99
CA ASP A 199 3.55 2.06 8.58
C ASP A 199 2.70 3.33 8.52
N GLU A 200 1.45 3.23 8.14
CA GLU A 200 0.49 4.32 8.06
C GLU A 200 0.12 4.85 9.45
N ILE A 201 -0.15 3.93 10.38
CA ILE A 201 -0.68 4.25 11.71
C ILE A 201 0.45 4.66 12.67
N PHE A 202 1.58 3.95 12.63
CA PHE A 202 2.72 4.17 13.52
C PHE A 202 3.85 5.04 12.93
N GLY A 203 3.62 5.65 11.75
CA GLY A 203 4.58 6.56 11.14
C GLY A 203 5.83 5.89 10.58
N GLY A 204 5.69 4.77 9.86
CA GLY A 204 6.81 3.98 9.34
C GLY A 204 7.43 4.50 8.05
N TYR A 205 6.77 5.36 7.32
CA TYR A 205 7.24 5.85 6.02
C TYR A 205 8.21 7.04 6.13
N PRO A 206 9.10 7.22 5.14
CA PRO A 206 10.07 8.32 5.14
C PRO A 206 9.44 9.71 5.24
N TRP A 207 8.25 9.92 4.70
CA TRP A 207 7.57 11.23 4.73
C TRP A 207 7.05 11.64 6.10
N PHE A 208 7.02 10.75 7.08
CA PHE A 208 6.79 11.12 8.47
C PHE A 208 8.04 11.69 9.17
N HIS A 209 9.23 11.54 8.55
CA HIS A 209 10.51 11.86 9.16
C HIS A 209 11.31 12.93 8.41
N LYS A 210 11.08 13.06 7.10
CA LYS A 210 11.85 13.95 6.24
C LYS A 210 11.35 15.38 6.30
N LYS A 211 12.26 16.32 6.47
CA LYS A 211 11.97 17.75 6.50
C LYS A 211 11.21 18.22 5.25
N GLU A 212 11.60 17.72 4.08
CA GLU A 212 10.99 18.09 2.81
C GLU A 212 9.48 17.78 2.76
N ALA A 213 9.04 16.71 3.41
CA ALA A 213 7.61 16.36 3.46
C ALA A 213 6.79 17.31 4.34
N PHE A 214 7.42 17.98 5.31
CA PHE A 214 6.80 19.00 6.13
C PHE A 214 6.70 20.35 5.42
N GLU A 215 7.62 20.65 4.52
CA GLU A 215 7.75 21.92 3.84
C GLU A 215 7.06 21.94 2.46
N THR A 216 6.66 20.78 1.94
CA THR A 216 6.03 20.66 0.62
C THR A 216 4.52 20.55 0.73
N ASP A 217 3.79 21.41 0.04
CA ASP A 217 2.37 21.27 -0.19
C ASP A 217 2.10 20.21 -1.26
N GLY A 218 1.30 19.21 -0.92
CA GLY A 218 0.97 18.09 -1.79
C GLY A 218 1.02 16.73 -1.08
N PHE A 219 0.61 15.69 -1.80
CA PHE A 219 0.66 14.32 -1.27
C PHE A 219 2.11 13.86 -1.10
N PRO A 220 2.59 13.57 0.13
CA PRO A 220 4.01 13.33 0.38
C PRO A 220 4.62 12.15 -0.39
N TRP A 221 3.80 11.17 -0.76
CA TRP A 221 4.20 9.99 -1.56
C TRP A 221 4.09 10.20 -3.07
N SER A 222 3.60 11.35 -3.53
CA SER A 222 3.35 11.65 -4.94
C SER A 222 3.46 13.14 -5.25
N ALA A 223 4.40 13.85 -4.60
CA ALA A 223 4.60 15.28 -4.76
C ALA A 223 5.04 15.67 -6.18
N ASP A 224 5.85 14.82 -6.83
CA ASP A 224 6.29 15.03 -8.22
C ASP A 224 5.38 14.31 -9.22
N GLN A 225 4.50 15.07 -9.87
CA GLN A 225 3.62 14.57 -10.91
C GLN A 225 4.27 14.55 -12.30
N SER A 226 5.42 15.23 -12.46
CA SER A 226 6.08 15.43 -13.76
C SER A 226 6.43 14.10 -14.44
N VAL A 227 6.76 13.08 -13.67
CA VAL A 227 7.09 11.74 -14.18
C VAL A 227 5.91 11.14 -14.96
N ARG A 228 4.70 11.16 -14.41
CA ARG A 228 3.50 10.64 -15.08
C ARG A 228 3.11 11.48 -16.30
N GLN A 229 3.36 12.78 -16.25
CA GLN A 229 3.06 13.70 -17.33
C GLN A 229 4.12 13.67 -18.44
N SER A 230 5.36 13.24 -18.10
CA SER A 230 6.50 13.28 -19.02
C SER A 230 6.31 12.49 -20.32
N LEU A 231 5.42 11.48 -20.30
CA LEU A 231 5.11 10.65 -21.47
C LEU A 231 3.93 11.20 -22.30
N LEU A 232 3.22 12.21 -21.79
CA LEU A 232 2.02 12.74 -22.43
C LEU A 232 2.34 13.73 -23.55
N GLN A 233 1.43 13.84 -24.51
CA GLN A 233 1.44 14.89 -25.52
C GLN A 233 1.17 16.25 -24.87
N GLU A 234 1.84 17.29 -25.31
CA GLU A 234 1.73 18.65 -24.78
C GLU A 234 0.30 19.20 -24.76
N LYS A 235 -0.52 18.84 -25.76
CA LYS A 235 -1.94 19.23 -25.80
C LYS A 235 -2.73 18.75 -24.58
N TRP A 236 -2.39 17.56 -24.03
CA TRP A 236 -3.06 17.00 -22.87
C TRP A 236 -2.54 17.59 -21.57
N ILE A 237 -1.23 17.85 -21.48
CA ILE A 237 -0.64 18.54 -20.32
C ILE A 237 -1.29 19.92 -20.14
N ARG A 238 -1.61 20.62 -21.26
CA ARG A 238 -2.27 21.92 -21.21
C ARG A 238 -3.78 21.87 -21.01
N LYS A 239 -4.44 20.80 -21.44
CA LYS A 239 -5.90 20.69 -21.43
C LYS A 239 -6.44 20.06 -20.16
N LEU A 240 -5.72 19.10 -19.56
CA LEU A 240 -6.13 18.43 -18.35
C LEU A 240 -5.59 19.20 -17.13
N PRO A 241 -6.45 19.69 -16.25
CA PRO A 241 -6.03 20.42 -15.04
C PRO A 241 -5.50 19.44 -13.99
N MET A 242 -4.44 18.68 -14.31
CA MET A 242 -3.93 17.60 -13.45
C MET A 242 -3.31 18.13 -12.17
N LYS A 243 -2.62 19.27 -12.25
CA LYS A 243 -2.01 19.92 -11.10
C LYS A 243 -3.09 20.44 -10.16
N GLU A 244 -4.00 21.23 -10.70
CA GLU A 244 -5.13 21.81 -9.96
C GLU A 244 -5.99 20.73 -9.31
N TYR A 245 -6.25 19.64 -10.02
CA TYR A 245 -6.99 18.50 -9.48
C TYR A 245 -6.32 17.89 -8.23
N ALA A 246 -5.01 17.69 -8.29
CA ALA A 246 -4.28 17.13 -7.16
C ALA A 246 -4.15 18.13 -6.00
N GLU A 247 -3.97 19.42 -6.31
CA GLU A 247 -3.93 20.50 -5.31
C GLU A 247 -5.27 20.64 -4.58
N GLU A 248 -6.39 20.68 -5.30
CA GLU A 248 -7.73 20.74 -4.70
C GLU A 248 -8.03 19.54 -3.81
N ALA A 249 -7.67 18.32 -4.27
CA ALA A 249 -7.85 17.10 -3.49
C ALA A 249 -7.01 17.12 -2.19
N TYR A 250 -5.76 17.56 -2.29
CA TYR A 250 -4.87 17.73 -1.16
C TYR A 250 -5.38 18.77 -0.17
N GLU A 251 -5.69 19.98 -0.64
CA GLU A 251 -6.18 21.06 0.20
C GLU A 251 -7.49 20.72 0.91
N LYS A 252 -8.39 20.03 0.21
CA LYS A 252 -9.64 19.53 0.82
C LYS A 252 -9.32 18.60 1.99
N ALA A 253 -8.44 17.62 1.79
CA ALA A 253 -8.07 16.67 2.83
C ALA A 253 -7.37 17.36 4.02
N VAL A 254 -6.50 18.34 3.76
CA VAL A 254 -5.85 19.14 4.82
C VAL A 254 -6.87 19.94 5.63
N ARG A 255 -7.83 20.59 4.96
CA ARG A 255 -8.92 21.34 5.66
C ARG A 255 -9.80 20.43 6.54
N GLU A 256 -9.99 19.18 6.14
CA GLU A 256 -10.78 18.19 6.87
C GLU A 256 -10.02 17.52 8.03
N THR A 257 -8.70 17.77 8.15
CA THR A 257 -7.87 17.14 9.17
C THR A 257 -8.31 17.55 10.58
N PRO A 258 -8.71 16.58 11.44
CA PRO A 258 -8.98 16.89 12.83
C PRO A 258 -7.69 17.32 13.56
N CYS A 259 -7.75 18.46 14.27
CA CYS A 259 -6.64 18.98 15.06
C CYS A 259 -7.12 19.35 16.47
N CYS A 260 -6.21 19.34 17.45
CA CYS A 260 -6.46 19.92 18.76
C CYS A 260 -6.17 21.42 18.73
N THR A 261 -6.84 22.18 19.59
CA THR A 261 -6.61 23.63 19.72
C THR A 261 -5.19 23.94 20.17
N GLU A 262 -4.60 23.06 20.99
CA GLU A 262 -3.27 23.19 21.58
C GLU A 262 -2.14 22.64 20.69
N ASP A 263 -2.46 22.06 19.51
CA ASP A 263 -1.45 21.50 18.61
C ASP A 263 -0.47 22.59 18.17
N SER A 264 0.82 22.36 18.37
CA SER A 264 1.88 23.18 17.77
C SER A 264 1.82 23.11 16.23
N PRO A 265 2.39 24.07 15.49
CA PRO A 265 2.43 24.00 14.03
C PRO A 265 3.02 22.69 13.50
N VAL A 266 4.03 22.14 14.18
CA VAL A 266 4.65 20.87 13.82
C VAL A 266 3.71 19.67 14.03
N GLU A 267 3.00 19.66 15.15
CA GLU A 267 2.03 18.59 15.46
C GLU A 267 0.81 18.67 14.53
N LYS A 268 0.33 19.86 14.26
CA LYS A 268 -0.72 20.06 13.25
C LYS A 268 -0.29 19.48 11.90
N ARG A 269 0.94 19.81 11.45
CA ARG A 269 1.47 19.26 10.18
C ARG A 269 1.59 17.73 10.20
N ARG A 270 1.99 17.15 11.33
CA ARG A 270 2.02 15.68 11.49
C ARG A 270 0.64 15.05 11.39
N ARG A 271 -0.38 15.68 11.98
CA ARG A 271 -1.78 15.22 11.84
C ARG A 271 -2.23 15.31 10.38
N GLU A 272 -1.91 16.39 9.66
CA GLU A 272 -2.20 16.52 8.23
C GLU A 272 -1.59 15.38 7.43
N ILE A 273 -0.28 15.11 7.61
CA ILE A 273 0.40 13.99 6.95
C ILE A 273 -0.24 12.64 7.32
N ALA A 274 -0.56 12.43 8.59
CA ALA A 274 -1.21 11.21 9.05
C ALA A 274 -2.63 11.05 8.48
N TYR A 275 -3.39 12.13 8.38
CA TYR A 275 -4.75 12.11 7.82
C TYR A 275 -4.75 11.85 6.32
N LEU A 276 -3.84 12.49 5.59
CA LEU A 276 -3.59 12.19 4.19
C LEU A 276 -3.24 10.70 3.99
N ASN A 277 -2.37 10.16 4.84
CA ASN A 277 -2.06 8.73 4.81
C ASN A 277 -3.29 7.87 5.03
N LEU A 278 -4.07 8.14 6.06
CA LEU A 278 -5.26 7.38 6.42
C LEU A 278 -6.30 7.39 5.28
N LYS A 279 -6.61 8.57 4.77
CA LYS A 279 -7.70 8.77 3.78
C LYS A 279 -7.32 8.36 2.35
N TRP A 280 -6.02 8.37 1.99
CA TRP A 280 -5.59 8.18 0.62
C TRP A 280 -4.63 7.00 0.44
N PHE A 281 -3.49 7.02 1.12
CA PHE A 281 -2.46 6.00 0.89
C PHE A 281 -2.85 4.65 1.48
N MET A 282 -3.27 4.65 2.73
CA MET A 282 -3.76 3.45 3.41
C MET A 282 -5.00 2.87 2.71
N ALA A 283 -5.96 3.73 2.31
CA ALA A 283 -7.13 3.29 1.56
C ALA A 283 -6.74 2.60 0.24
N THR A 284 -5.74 3.14 -0.48
CA THR A 284 -5.20 2.50 -1.70
C THR A 284 -4.60 1.12 -1.43
N LEU A 285 -3.87 0.96 -0.32
CA LEU A 285 -3.24 -0.32 0.05
C LEU A 285 -4.27 -1.34 0.55
N LEU A 286 -5.26 -0.91 1.31
CA LEU A 286 -6.36 -1.77 1.75
C LEU A 286 -7.18 -2.28 0.57
N ASP A 287 -7.53 -1.39 -0.37
CA ASP A 287 -8.24 -1.77 -1.59
C ASP A 287 -7.39 -2.72 -2.46
N ARG A 288 -6.07 -2.50 -2.55
CA ARG A 288 -5.15 -3.46 -3.17
C ARG A 288 -5.24 -4.83 -2.51
N MET A 289 -5.11 -4.90 -1.19
CA MET A 289 -5.12 -6.16 -0.46
C MET A 289 -6.45 -6.88 -0.63
N GLU A 290 -7.54 -6.17 -0.47
CA GLU A 290 -8.90 -6.72 -0.58
C GLU A 290 -9.18 -7.24 -1.99
N ARG A 291 -8.93 -6.45 -3.03
CA ARG A 291 -9.19 -6.85 -4.43
C ARG A 291 -8.33 -8.02 -4.89
N THR A 292 -7.05 -8.03 -4.53
CA THR A 292 -6.15 -9.11 -4.94
C THR A 292 -6.43 -10.43 -4.24
N SER A 293 -6.83 -10.38 -2.97
CA SER A 293 -7.13 -11.59 -2.20
C SER A 293 -8.50 -12.17 -2.53
N THR A 294 -9.55 -11.34 -2.54
CA THR A 294 -10.92 -11.79 -2.81
C THR A 294 -11.11 -12.30 -4.22
N TRP A 295 -10.30 -11.84 -5.19
CA TRP A 295 -10.31 -12.39 -6.57
C TRP A 295 -10.10 -13.90 -6.62
N TYR A 296 -9.34 -14.45 -5.67
CA TYR A 296 -9.11 -15.88 -5.54
C TYR A 296 -9.82 -16.52 -4.34
N GLY A 297 -10.79 -15.83 -3.75
CA GLY A 297 -11.54 -16.33 -2.61
C GLY A 297 -10.71 -16.45 -1.33
N LEU A 298 -9.63 -15.67 -1.20
CA LEU A 298 -8.83 -15.56 0.02
C LEU A 298 -9.32 -14.35 0.83
N SER A 299 -9.68 -14.55 2.10
CA SER A 299 -9.97 -13.45 3.03
C SER A 299 -8.68 -12.93 3.64
N ALA A 300 -8.07 -11.90 3.05
CA ALA A 300 -6.95 -11.22 3.68
C ALA A 300 -7.47 -10.26 4.77
N ARG A 301 -6.94 -10.44 5.99
CA ARG A 301 -7.35 -9.69 7.18
C ARG A 301 -6.22 -8.79 7.64
N VAL A 302 -6.56 -7.55 8.01
CA VAL A 302 -5.58 -6.51 8.36
C VAL A 302 -5.83 -6.04 9.79
N PRO A 303 -5.39 -6.80 10.82
CA PRO A 303 -5.73 -6.51 12.21
C PRO A 303 -5.18 -5.17 12.71
N ILE A 304 -4.09 -4.67 12.16
CA ILE A 304 -3.53 -3.38 12.57
C ILE A 304 -4.44 -2.21 12.13
N ALA A 305 -5.26 -2.39 11.09
CA ALA A 305 -6.24 -1.40 10.65
C ALA A 305 -7.52 -1.34 11.51
N ASP A 306 -7.54 -1.97 12.67
CA ASP A 306 -8.67 -1.86 13.61
C ASP A 306 -8.90 -0.40 14.01
N TYR A 307 -10.15 0.06 13.90
CA TYR A 307 -10.49 1.45 14.19
C TYR A 307 -10.12 1.88 15.61
N ARG A 308 -10.11 0.97 16.60
CA ARG A 308 -9.71 1.25 17.99
C ARG A 308 -8.22 1.54 18.10
N ILE A 309 -7.40 0.84 17.29
CA ILE A 309 -5.96 1.12 17.19
C ILE A 309 -5.75 2.47 16.52
N ILE A 310 -6.47 2.73 15.43
CA ILE A 310 -6.36 4.01 14.72
C ILE A 310 -6.74 5.18 15.66
N GLU A 311 -7.88 5.12 16.33
CA GLU A 311 -8.34 6.16 17.26
C GLU A 311 -7.35 6.42 18.39
N TYR A 312 -6.83 5.35 18.97
CA TYR A 312 -5.89 5.46 20.07
C TYR A 312 -4.55 6.04 19.61
N VAL A 313 -3.93 5.41 18.61
CA VAL A 313 -2.60 5.81 18.12
C VAL A 313 -2.62 7.18 17.44
N TRP A 314 -3.76 7.61 16.88
CA TRP A 314 -3.93 8.94 16.32
C TRP A 314 -3.53 10.04 17.30
N ASN A 315 -3.91 9.88 18.55
CA ASN A 315 -3.70 10.87 19.61
C ASN A 315 -2.39 10.72 20.38
N VAL A 316 -1.65 9.62 20.19
CA VAL A 316 -0.35 9.43 20.84
C VAL A 316 0.67 10.44 20.32
N PRO A 317 1.40 11.16 21.20
CA PRO A 317 2.41 12.13 20.82
C PRO A 317 3.51 11.50 19.94
N TRP A 318 4.03 12.30 19.01
CA TRP A 318 5.11 11.84 18.13
C TRP A 318 6.37 11.43 18.89
N SER A 319 6.67 12.07 20.01
CA SER A 319 7.78 11.72 20.90
C SER A 319 7.69 10.29 21.45
N VAL A 320 6.49 9.71 21.51
CA VAL A 320 6.27 8.30 21.90
C VAL A 320 6.25 7.39 20.68
N LYS A 321 5.57 7.81 19.59
CA LYS A 321 5.53 7.02 18.33
C LYS A 321 6.90 6.81 17.72
N CYS A 322 7.77 7.81 17.80
CA CYS A 322 9.11 7.84 17.20
C CYS A 322 10.16 8.24 18.23
N GLU A 323 10.09 7.63 19.40
CA GLU A 323 11.03 7.89 20.50
C GLU A 323 12.47 7.60 20.05
N ASP A 324 13.40 8.49 20.42
CA ASP A 324 14.82 8.46 20.05
C ASP A 324 15.07 8.43 18.52
N GLY A 325 14.11 8.92 17.73
CA GLY A 325 14.19 8.87 16.27
C GLY A 325 13.97 7.47 15.67
N ILE A 326 13.56 6.51 16.48
CA ILE A 326 13.32 5.13 16.04
C ILE A 326 11.96 5.03 15.34
N THR A 327 11.99 4.65 14.09
CA THR A 327 10.78 4.45 13.29
C THR A 327 9.88 3.39 13.93
N LYS A 328 8.61 3.73 14.17
CA LYS A 328 7.61 2.86 14.82
C LYS A 328 8.03 2.41 16.24
N ALA A 329 8.69 3.28 17.01
CA ALA A 329 9.15 2.95 18.35
C ALA A 329 8.04 2.38 19.25
N LEU A 330 6.84 2.97 19.21
CA LEU A 330 5.69 2.49 19.96
C LEU A 330 5.30 1.05 19.58
N LEU A 331 5.19 0.73 18.29
CA LEU A 331 4.87 -0.62 17.83
C LEU A 331 5.93 -1.65 18.26
N ARG A 332 7.23 -1.26 18.15
CA ARG A 332 8.35 -2.12 18.55
C ARG A 332 8.31 -2.39 20.05
N ARG A 333 8.05 -1.37 20.88
CA ARG A 333 7.91 -1.53 22.33
C ARG A 333 6.70 -2.38 22.71
N ALA A 334 5.56 -2.19 22.04
CA ALA A 334 4.38 -3.02 22.24
C ALA A 334 4.60 -4.50 21.85
N GLY A 335 5.48 -4.77 20.90
CA GLY A 335 5.86 -6.13 20.49
C GLY A 335 6.94 -6.79 21.33
N LYS A 336 7.48 -6.11 22.36
CA LYS A 336 8.55 -6.65 23.22
C LYS A 336 8.07 -7.91 23.96
N GLY A 337 8.89 -8.96 23.92
CA GLY A 337 8.57 -10.25 24.50
C GLY A 337 7.69 -11.15 23.63
N LYS A 338 7.12 -10.64 22.54
CA LYS A 338 6.37 -11.42 21.55
C LYS A 338 7.18 -11.74 20.29
N VAL A 339 8.16 -10.93 19.98
CA VAL A 339 9.02 -11.05 18.79
C VAL A 339 10.49 -11.02 19.27
N PRO A 340 11.41 -11.81 18.69
CA PRO A 340 12.84 -11.73 19.01
C PRO A 340 13.38 -10.31 18.83
N ASP A 341 14.25 -9.88 19.73
CA ASP A 341 14.77 -8.50 19.75
C ASP A 341 15.46 -8.13 18.44
N GLU A 342 16.19 -9.03 17.80
CA GLU A 342 16.86 -8.79 16.52
C GLU A 342 15.87 -8.46 15.41
N VAL A 343 14.72 -9.16 15.34
CA VAL A 343 13.64 -8.89 14.39
C VAL A 343 12.87 -7.62 14.78
N LEU A 344 12.63 -7.45 16.08
CA LEU A 344 11.90 -6.31 16.63
C LEU A 344 12.60 -4.99 16.28
N TRP A 345 13.93 -4.93 16.37
CA TRP A 345 14.72 -3.73 16.09
C TRP A 345 15.32 -3.69 14.67
N ARG A 346 14.96 -4.65 13.83
CA ARG A 346 15.38 -4.67 12.42
C ARG A 346 15.02 -3.36 11.73
N LYS A 347 15.91 -2.87 10.86
CA LYS A 347 15.61 -1.75 9.99
C LYS A 347 14.48 -2.12 9.04
N LYS A 348 13.53 -1.18 8.79
CA LYS A 348 12.41 -1.38 7.87
C LYS A 348 12.89 -1.82 6.49
N SER A 349 12.21 -2.83 5.93
CA SER A 349 12.29 -3.25 4.54
C SER A 349 10.94 -2.98 3.86
N PRO A 350 10.90 -2.48 2.61
CA PRO A 350 9.66 -2.30 1.86
C PRO A 350 9.10 -3.66 1.40
N TYR A 351 7.91 -3.64 0.79
CA TYR A 351 7.38 -4.78 0.04
C TYR A 351 8.40 -5.24 -1.00
N PRO A 352 8.59 -6.57 -1.21
CA PRO A 352 9.60 -7.07 -2.13
C PRO A 352 9.32 -6.64 -3.58
N LYS A 353 10.37 -6.42 -4.34
CA LYS A 353 10.32 -6.14 -5.77
C LYS A 353 11.31 -7.04 -6.52
N THR A 354 11.10 -7.23 -7.81
CA THR A 354 12.12 -7.89 -8.64
C THR A 354 13.31 -6.97 -8.88
N TYR A 355 14.51 -7.52 -8.72
CA TYR A 355 15.79 -6.90 -9.08
C TYR A 355 16.33 -7.41 -10.41
N ASN A 356 15.63 -8.38 -11.03
CA ASN A 356 16.04 -8.98 -12.29
C ASN A 356 15.81 -8.00 -13.46
N PRO A 357 16.87 -7.56 -14.17
CA PRO A 357 16.76 -6.58 -15.26
C PRO A 357 15.94 -7.09 -16.46
N GLN A 358 15.75 -8.40 -16.58
CA GLN A 358 14.93 -8.98 -17.65
C GLN A 358 13.45 -8.57 -17.55
N TYR A 359 12.95 -8.27 -16.35
CA TYR A 359 11.59 -7.78 -16.18
C TYR A 359 11.36 -6.43 -16.86
N GLU A 360 12.29 -5.50 -16.69
CA GLU A 360 12.24 -4.19 -17.35
C GLU A 360 12.27 -4.32 -18.87
N ALA A 361 13.15 -5.21 -19.40
CA ALA A 361 13.22 -5.49 -20.83
C ALA A 361 11.89 -6.07 -21.37
N LEU A 362 11.31 -7.03 -20.65
CA LEU A 362 10.03 -7.63 -21.00
C LEU A 362 8.89 -6.59 -21.06
N LEU A 363 8.82 -5.69 -20.09
CA LEU A 363 7.85 -4.59 -20.10
C LEU A 363 8.07 -3.62 -21.26
N ALA A 364 9.34 -3.30 -21.56
CA ALA A 364 9.70 -2.40 -22.66
C ALA A 364 9.30 -3.00 -24.03
N ASP A 365 9.52 -4.28 -24.23
CA ASP A 365 9.13 -4.98 -25.47
C ASP A 365 7.59 -5.02 -25.61
N ARG A 366 6.87 -5.34 -24.53
CA ARG A 366 5.40 -5.27 -24.54
C ARG A 366 4.88 -3.85 -24.87
N LEU A 367 5.47 -2.81 -24.31
CA LEU A 367 5.05 -1.44 -24.62
C LEU A 367 5.29 -1.09 -26.09
N ARG A 368 6.40 -1.56 -26.68
CA ARG A 368 6.66 -1.40 -28.11
C ARG A 368 5.61 -2.09 -28.96
N GLU A 369 5.34 -3.36 -28.67
CA GLU A 369 4.39 -4.19 -29.44
C GLU A 369 2.95 -3.72 -29.24
N GLU A 370 2.47 -3.63 -28.02
CA GLU A 370 1.06 -3.43 -27.68
C GLU A 370 0.60 -1.97 -27.78
N VAL A 371 1.55 -1.01 -27.76
CA VAL A 371 1.23 0.41 -27.76
C VAL A 371 1.88 1.16 -28.93
N LEU A 372 3.22 1.09 -29.07
CA LEU A 372 3.89 1.94 -30.05
C LEU A 372 3.74 1.44 -31.48
N GLN A 373 3.64 0.13 -31.71
CA GLN A 373 3.42 -0.50 -33.01
C GLN A 373 1.93 -0.70 -33.32
N ASP A 374 1.11 -0.98 -32.31
CA ASP A 374 -0.35 -1.13 -32.47
C ASP A 374 -1.03 0.25 -32.69
N THR A 375 -1.41 0.54 -33.92
CA THR A 375 -2.08 1.80 -34.26
C THR A 375 -3.47 1.94 -33.64
N SER A 376 -4.08 0.84 -33.20
CA SER A 376 -5.39 0.81 -32.54
C SER A 376 -5.33 1.02 -31.02
N ALA A 377 -4.12 1.07 -30.43
CA ALA A 377 -3.93 1.21 -28.99
C ALA A 377 -4.51 2.54 -28.46
N PRO A 378 -5.56 2.51 -27.62
CA PRO A 378 -6.32 3.71 -27.27
C PRO A 378 -5.48 4.74 -26.46
N ILE A 379 -4.50 4.29 -25.67
CA ILE A 379 -3.64 5.18 -24.91
C ILE A 379 -2.76 6.07 -25.80
N ARG A 380 -2.54 5.70 -27.06
CA ARG A 380 -1.80 6.55 -28.03
C ARG A 380 -2.44 7.91 -28.22
N ALA A 381 -3.73 8.05 -27.96
CA ALA A 381 -4.38 9.35 -27.96
C ALA A 381 -3.73 10.34 -26.96
N PHE A 382 -3.17 9.83 -25.89
CA PHE A 382 -2.54 10.61 -24.80
C PHE A 382 -1.01 10.62 -24.89
N LEU A 383 -0.38 9.52 -25.31
CA LEU A 383 1.08 9.39 -25.31
C LEU A 383 1.77 10.13 -26.46
N ASP A 384 2.90 10.76 -26.14
CA ASP A 384 3.87 11.21 -27.13
C ASP A 384 4.82 10.06 -27.45
N ARG A 385 4.78 9.60 -28.71
CA ARG A 385 5.59 8.46 -29.15
C ARG A 385 7.10 8.68 -28.95
N LYS A 386 7.61 9.87 -29.27
CA LYS A 386 9.04 10.17 -29.16
C LYS A 386 9.48 10.23 -27.68
N LYS A 387 8.62 10.75 -26.81
CA LYS A 387 8.88 10.76 -25.36
C LYS A 387 8.89 9.34 -24.82
N ALA A 388 7.92 8.50 -25.22
CA ALA A 388 7.85 7.08 -24.81
C ALA A 388 9.06 6.28 -25.30
N GLU A 389 9.48 6.41 -26.56
CA GLU A 389 10.68 5.75 -27.11
C GLU A 389 11.96 6.18 -26.37
N ARG A 390 12.12 7.46 -26.06
CA ARG A 390 13.26 7.94 -25.24
C ARG A 390 13.24 7.34 -23.84
N PHE A 391 12.09 7.30 -23.21
CA PHE A 391 11.93 6.70 -21.87
C PHE A 391 12.31 5.22 -21.87
N LEU A 392 11.88 4.44 -22.86
CA LEU A 392 12.22 3.01 -22.98
C LEU A 392 13.72 2.76 -23.16
N ASN A 393 14.47 3.74 -23.68
CA ASN A 393 15.92 3.63 -23.83
C ASN A 393 16.69 4.00 -22.55
N SER A 394 16.06 4.69 -21.61
CA SER A 394 16.68 5.15 -20.36
C SER A 394 15.71 5.10 -19.17
N PRO A 395 15.03 3.97 -18.89
CA PRO A 395 14.04 3.93 -17.81
C PRO A 395 14.68 4.07 -16.42
N LYS A 396 15.98 3.77 -16.29
CA LYS A 396 16.74 3.87 -15.03
C LYS A 396 17.00 5.30 -14.57
N ASP A 397 16.92 6.28 -15.47
CA ASP A 397 17.12 7.70 -15.13
C ASP A 397 15.99 8.25 -14.24
N TYR A 398 14.89 7.52 -14.11
CA TYR A 398 13.84 7.78 -13.12
C TYR A 398 14.16 7.11 -11.78
N GLY A 399 15.29 7.44 -11.18
CA GLY A 399 15.75 6.86 -9.93
C GLY A 399 14.91 7.18 -8.69
N LYS A 400 13.92 8.09 -8.79
CA LYS A 400 12.99 8.45 -7.71
C LYS A 400 11.63 7.80 -7.93
N PRO A 401 11.02 7.21 -6.89
CA PRO A 401 9.64 6.78 -6.97
C PRO A 401 8.70 7.94 -7.27
N TRP A 402 7.78 7.72 -8.22
CA TRP A 402 6.73 8.68 -8.57
C TRP A 402 5.42 8.44 -7.80
N TYR A 403 5.34 7.30 -7.09
CA TYR A 403 4.25 6.99 -6.16
C TYR A 403 4.75 6.02 -5.08
N GLY A 404 4.50 6.32 -3.81
CA GLY A 404 4.97 5.52 -2.67
C GLY A 404 6.49 5.41 -2.62
N GLN A 405 6.97 4.19 -2.32
CA GLN A 405 8.40 3.89 -2.27
C GLN A 405 8.89 3.00 -3.43
N LEU A 406 7.97 2.37 -4.16
CA LEU A 406 8.28 1.29 -5.09
C LEU A 406 8.05 1.63 -6.57
N MET A 407 7.14 2.57 -6.85
CA MET A 407 6.76 2.91 -8.23
C MET A 407 7.81 3.83 -8.87
N ALA A 408 8.73 3.25 -9.60
CA ALA A 408 9.81 3.93 -10.32
C ALA A 408 9.70 3.72 -11.86
N GLY A 409 10.79 3.72 -12.59
CA GLY A 409 10.81 3.64 -14.06
C GLY A 409 10.08 2.41 -14.64
N PRO A 410 10.44 1.17 -14.27
CA PRO A 410 9.76 -0.02 -14.79
C PRO A 410 8.26 -0.03 -14.49
N GLN A 411 7.86 0.45 -13.30
CA GLN A 411 6.46 0.56 -12.90
C GLN A 411 5.69 1.62 -13.70
N MET A 412 6.37 2.60 -14.28
CA MET A 412 5.74 3.55 -15.21
C MET A 412 5.37 2.84 -16.51
N ILE A 413 6.25 2.00 -17.05
CA ILE A 413 5.96 1.20 -18.24
C ILE A 413 4.75 0.30 -17.98
N ALA A 414 4.77 -0.43 -16.85
CA ALA A 414 3.69 -1.29 -16.43
C ALA A 414 2.36 -0.53 -16.26
N TYR A 415 2.39 0.67 -15.67
CA TYR A 415 1.20 1.50 -15.47
C TYR A 415 0.60 1.99 -16.81
N VAL A 416 1.43 2.37 -17.77
CA VAL A 416 0.98 2.73 -19.13
C VAL A 416 0.33 1.53 -19.83
N LEU A 417 0.92 0.34 -19.70
CA LEU A 417 0.34 -0.90 -20.24
C LEU A 417 -1.02 -1.20 -19.59
N GLN A 418 -1.15 -1.03 -18.28
CA GLN A 418 -2.40 -1.20 -17.56
C GLN A 418 -3.48 -0.22 -18.02
N ILE A 419 -3.14 1.05 -18.24
CA ILE A 419 -4.08 2.05 -18.77
C ILE A 419 -4.53 1.64 -20.17
N ASN A 420 -3.61 1.21 -21.04
CA ASN A 420 -3.96 0.76 -22.39
C ASN A 420 -4.91 -0.43 -22.36
N TYR A 421 -4.60 -1.44 -21.55
CA TYR A 421 -5.44 -2.63 -21.37
C TYR A 421 -6.83 -2.26 -20.85
N TRP A 422 -6.89 -1.43 -19.82
CA TRP A 422 -8.13 -0.95 -19.22
C TRP A 422 -9.00 -0.20 -20.23
N MET A 423 -8.40 0.71 -21.01
CA MET A 423 -9.12 1.45 -22.05
C MET A 423 -9.68 0.53 -23.14
N LYS A 424 -8.91 -0.50 -23.55
CA LYS A 424 -9.39 -1.51 -24.53
C LYS A 424 -10.54 -2.31 -23.94
N LYS A 425 -10.37 -2.84 -22.73
CA LYS A 425 -11.34 -3.74 -22.08
C LYS A 425 -12.69 -3.08 -21.85
N TYR A 426 -12.69 -1.87 -21.32
CA TYR A 426 -13.91 -1.12 -20.99
C TYR A 426 -14.36 -0.19 -22.12
N GLN A 427 -13.74 -0.25 -23.30
CA GLN A 427 -14.07 0.56 -24.46
C GLN A 427 -14.19 2.06 -24.14
N ILE A 428 -13.21 2.57 -23.37
CA ILE A 428 -13.22 3.94 -22.85
C ILE A 428 -13.19 4.93 -24.01
N GLN A 429 -14.22 5.76 -24.09
CA GLN A 429 -14.33 6.83 -25.08
C GLN A 429 -13.84 8.16 -24.49
N ILE A 430 -12.99 8.84 -25.24
CA ILE A 430 -12.51 10.18 -24.87
C ILE A 430 -13.55 11.19 -25.32
N LYS A 431 -14.25 11.81 -24.38
CA LYS A 431 -15.15 12.95 -24.62
C LYS A 431 -14.45 14.21 -24.13
N LEU A 432 -14.35 15.21 -25.01
CA LEU A 432 -13.66 16.48 -24.78
C LEU A 432 -14.65 17.61 -24.62
#